data_6058285900a80aa1ee5ebff5de5862a7
#
_entry.id   6058285900a80aa1ee5ebff5de5862a7
#
_cell.length_a   1.000
_cell.length_b   1.000
_cell.length_c   1.000
_cell.angle_alpha   90.00
_cell.angle_beta   90.00
_cell.angle_gamma   90.00
#
_symmetry.space_group_name_H-M   'P 1'
#
loop_
_entity.id
_entity.type
_entity.pdbx_description
1 polymer ?
#
loop_
_entity_poly.entity_id
_entity_poly.type
_entity_poly.pdbx_seq_one_letter_code
_entity_poly.pdbx_strand_id
1 'polypeptide(L)'
;MPVMDLTEWILSRSLDDSFPLSRAEPFTAAAALAAGLTRDDLTALVTEGLLRRPIRGVYLSTSAGDSLALRIAALRLVVPADCVVVDGHAGWLLGAEMTLAPGEHMSLRPVSMFRPSGAGRVRADLARSGERWLPDRHVTEVGGLRVTTAVRTAWDLGRTRWPSRALAGVDQMIRLGLFSRDELVAGIEQFRGQRWVTTLRVVGPLADGRAESPPESVLRLLCLENLFPMTPQTVVWDGDRFVARLDLADEHLRAGAEYDGVEWHSTPDQQAHDRERRADARNQGYLIEAFTKDDVFAAAGRGAEEKIVRLRRQSLARRGTRLSA
;
A
#
# COMPACT_ATOMS: atom_id res chain seq x y z
N MET A 1 16.14 -24.96 -36.83
CA MET A 1 15.55 -24.25 -35.69
C MET A 1 14.49 -25.17 -35.09
N PRO A 2 14.49 -25.43 -33.78
CA PRO A 2 13.40 -26.20 -33.22
C PRO A 2 12.07 -25.50 -33.54
N VAL A 3 11.10 -26.25 -34.00
CA VAL A 3 9.75 -25.77 -34.28
C VAL A 3 9.20 -25.36 -32.90
N MET A 4 8.87 -24.08 -32.71
CA MET A 4 8.22 -23.61 -31.51
C MET A 4 6.83 -24.23 -31.46
N ASP A 5 6.59 -25.11 -30.52
CA ASP A 5 5.31 -25.79 -30.37
C ASP A 5 4.47 -25.16 -29.26
N LEU A 6 3.75 -24.07 -29.63
CA LEU A 6 2.77 -23.43 -28.74
C LEU A 6 1.79 -24.44 -28.12
N THR A 7 1.39 -25.44 -28.93
CA THR A 7 0.43 -26.47 -28.52
C THR A 7 1.02 -27.34 -27.43
N GLU A 8 2.30 -27.68 -27.48
CA GLU A 8 2.99 -28.47 -26.47
C GLU A 8 3.09 -27.73 -25.14
N TRP A 9 3.47 -26.45 -25.15
CA TRP A 9 3.50 -25.63 -23.92
C TRP A 9 2.14 -25.49 -23.26
N ILE A 10 1.08 -25.33 -24.05
CA ILE A 10 -0.29 -25.23 -23.53
C ILE A 10 -0.76 -26.55 -22.94
N LEU A 11 -0.52 -27.67 -23.63
CA LEU A 11 -0.92 -29.01 -23.17
C LEU A 11 -0.16 -29.45 -21.91
N SER A 12 1.15 -29.18 -21.86
CA SER A 12 1.99 -29.49 -20.68
C SER A 12 1.80 -28.50 -19.52
N ARG A 13 1.12 -27.39 -19.75
CA ARG A 13 0.99 -26.26 -18.82
C ARG A 13 2.33 -25.74 -18.30
N SER A 14 3.35 -25.80 -19.12
CA SER A 14 4.73 -25.41 -18.76
C SER A 14 5.48 -24.87 -19.95
N LEU A 15 6.27 -23.82 -19.72
CA LEU A 15 7.28 -23.36 -20.67
C LEU A 15 8.58 -24.13 -20.39
N ASP A 16 9.05 -24.88 -21.37
CA ASP A 16 10.28 -25.65 -21.31
C ASP A 16 11.48 -24.89 -21.93
N ASP A 17 12.58 -25.61 -22.18
CA ASP A 17 13.81 -25.03 -22.73
C ASP A 17 13.71 -24.66 -24.22
N SER A 18 12.63 -25.07 -24.92
CA SER A 18 12.34 -24.64 -26.28
C SER A 18 11.72 -23.23 -26.33
N PHE A 19 11.25 -22.70 -25.21
CA PHE A 19 10.75 -21.33 -25.13
C PHE A 19 11.87 -20.34 -25.44
N PRO A 20 11.71 -19.45 -26.43
CA PRO A 20 12.82 -18.69 -26.99
C PRO A 20 13.32 -17.53 -26.12
N LEU A 21 12.75 -17.31 -24.95
CA LEU A 21 13.07 -16.20 -24.04
C LEU A 21 13.31 -16.71 -22.61
N SER A 22 13.88 -15.84 -21.77
CA SER A 22 14.06 -16.17 -20.36
C SER A 22 12.72 -16.44 -19.67
N ARG A 23 12.65 -17.53 -18.92
CA ARG A 23 11.52 -17.84 -18.04
C ARG A 23 11.67 -17.19 -16.66
N ALA A 24 12.87 -16.73 -16.33
CA ALA A 24 13.19 -16.12 -15.03
C ALA A 24 13.13 -14.59 -15.04
N GLU A 25 13.15 -13.96 -16.22
CA GLU A 25 13.22 -12.50 -16.35
C GLU A 25 12.09 -11.96 -17.25
N PRO A 26 11.63 -10.71 -17.00
CA PRO A 26 10.62 -10.07 -17.83
C PRO A 26 11.19 -9.69 -19.21
N PHE A 27 10.34 -9.71 -20.21
CA PHE A 27 10.67 -9.35 -21.59
C PHE A 27 9.57 -8.50 -22.23
N THR A 28 9.93 -7.75 -23.28
CA THR A 28 8.96 -6.92 -24.00
C THR A 28 8.26 -7.71 -25.12
N ALA A 29 7.09 -7.21 -25.56
CA ALA A 29 6.45 -7.72 -26.77
C ALA A 29 7.39 -7.67 -27.99
N ALA A 30 8.20 -6.61 -28.11
CA ALA A 30 9.16 -6.47 -29.20
C ALA A 30 10.23 -7.58 -29.17
N ALA A 31 10.77 -7.89 -27.99
CA ALA A 31 11.72 -9.00 -27.82
C ALA A 31 11.09 -10.35 -28.19
N ALA A 32 9.84 -10.57 -27.79
CA ALA A 32 9.11 -11.80 -28.12
C ALA A 32 8.89 -11.95 -29.65
N LEU A 33 8.48 -10.89 -30.33
CA LEU A 33 8.32 -10.90 -31.77
C LEU A 33 9.66 -11.13 -32.49
N ALA A 34 10.73 -10.52 -32.01
CA ALA A 34 12.09 -10.74 -32.56
C ALA A 34 12.59 -12.18 -32.34
N ALA A 35 12.12 -12.84 -31.28
CA ALA A 35 12.40 -14.24 -30.97
C ALA A 35 11.50 -15.23 -31.75
N GLY A 36 10.57 -14.74 -32.60
CA GLY A 36 9.71 -15.53 -33.46
C GLY A 36 8.31 -15.83 -32.94
N LEU A 37 7.95 -15.35 -31.74
CA LEU A 37 6.57 -15.43 -31.27
C LEU A 37 5.70 -14.41 -31.99
N THR A 38 4.42 -14.71 -32.14
CA THR A 38 3.41 -13.79 -32.66
C THR A 38 2.67 -13.09 -31.53
N ARG A 39 1.86 -12.08 -31.86
CA ARG A 39 0.97 -11.43 -30.86
C ARG A 39 -0.13 -12.38 -30.37
N ASP A 40 -0.57 -13.28 -31.27
CA ASP A 40 -1.59 -14.26 -30.95
C ASP A 40 -1.03 -15.33 -29.97
N ASP A 41 0.24 -15.75 -30.18
CA ASP A 41 0.93 -16.64 -29.23
C ASP A 41 1.05 -16.02 -27.86
N LEU A 42 1.45 -14.74 -27.77
CA LEU A 42 1.52 -14.02 -26.49
C LEU A 42 0.14 -13.92 -25.81
N THR A 43 -0.91 -13.72 -26.60
CA THR A 43 -2.28 -13.67 -26.08
C THR A 43 -2.72 -15.04 -25.57
N ALA A 44 -2.47 -16.11 -26.34
CA ALA A 44 -2.78 -17.48 -25.94
C ALA A 44 -2.03 -17.86 -24.65
N LEU A 45 -0.72 -17.62 -24.59
CA LEU A 45 0.10 -17.93 -23.40
C LEU A 45 -0.34 -17.18 -22.14
N VAL A 46 -0.83 -15.94 -22.28
CA VAL A 46 -1.40 -15.19 -21.15
C VAL A 46 -2.77 -15.75 -20.74
N THR A 47 -3.62 -16.10 -21.72
CA THR A 47 -4.95 -16.69 -21.46
C THR A 47 -4.85 -18.03 -20.77
N GLU A 48 -3.89 -18.86 -21.16
CA GLU A 48 -3.62 -20.17 -20.56
C GLU A 48 -2.80 -20.09 -19.25
N GLY A 49 -2.44 -18.87 -18.80
CA GLY A 49 -1.75 -18.65 -17.55
C GLY A 49 -0.28 -19.08 -17.52
N LEU A 50 0.37 -19.29 -18.67
CA LEU A 50 1.79 -19.57 -18.77
C LEU A 50 2.64 -18.30 -18.70
N LEU A 51 2.10 -17.20 -19.22
CA LEU A 51 2.66 -15.86 -19.06
C LEU A 51 1.70 -14.97 -18.27
N ARG A 52 2.25 -14.05 -17.52
CA ARG A 52 1.52 -12.91 -16.95
C ARG A 52 2.03 -11.61 -17.55
N ARG A 53 1.21 -10.58 -17.50
CA ARG A 53 1.50 -9.27 -18.06
C ARG A 53 1.47 -8.19 -16.97
N PRO A 54 2.55 -8.05 -16.18
CA PRO A 54 2.60 -7.12 -15.05
C PRO A 54 2.44 -5.66 -15.47
N ILE A 55 2.93 -5.33 -16.67
CA ILE A 55 2.81 -3.99 -17.26
C ILE A 55 2.44 -4.19 -18.74
N ARG A 56 1.65 -3.27 -19.31
CA ARG A 56 1.34 -3.30 -20.74
C ARG A 56 2.62 -3.38 -21.59
N GLY A 57 2.72 -4.40 -22.41
CA GLY A 57 3.88 -4.63 -23.30
C GLY A 57 5.06 -5.34 -22.66
N VAL A 58 4.96 -5.71 -21.37
CA VAL A 58 5.94 -6.53 -20.66
C VAL A 58 5.30 -7.84 -20.23
N TYR A 59 5.99 -8.92 -20.46
CA TYR A 59 5.57 -10.29 -20.15
C TYR A 59 6.57 -10.96 -19.24
N LEU A 60 6.11 -11.90 -18.45
CA LEU A 60 6.91 -12.69 -17.53
C LEU A 60 6.26 -14.07 -17.37
N SER A 61 7.07 -15.13 -17.35
CA SER A 61 6.57 -16.47 -17.03
C SER A 61 5.92 -16.49 -15.64
N THR A 62 4.78 -17.16 -15.51
CA THR A 62 4.12 -17.36 -14.23
C THR A 62 4.96 -18.21 -13.28
N SER A 63 5.83 -19.08 -13.81
CA SER A 63 6.77 -19.88 -13.02
C SER A 63 7.87 -19.08 -12.34
N ALA A 64 8.14 -17.85 -12.79
CA ALA A 64 9.14 -16.98 -12.17
C ALA A 64 8.73 -16.45 -10.77
N GLY A 65 7.47 -16.66 -10.37
CA GLY A 65 6.96 -16.13 -9.12
C GLY A 65 6.84 -14.60 -9.11
N ASP A 66 6.86 -14.01 -7.93
CA ASP A 66 6.83 -12.56 -7.74
C ASP A 66 7.92 -12.14 -6.74
N SER A 67 8.69 -11.12 -7.11
CA SER A 67 9.72 -10.55 -6.25
C SER A 67 9.98 -9.08 -6.61
N LEU A 68 10.51 -8.32 -5.65
CA LEU A 68 10.89 -6.93 -5.88
C LEU A 68 11.89 -6.81 -7.06
N ALA A 69 12.84 -7.73 -7.18
CA ALA A 69 13.80 -7.74 -8.27
C ALA A 69 13.12 -7.88 -9.65
N LEU A 70 12.15 -8.78 -9.79
CA LEU A 70 11.39 -8.95 -11.03
C LEU A 70 10.51 -7.75 -11.36
N ARG A 71 9.93 -7.11 -10.33
CA ARG A 71 9.15 -5.89 -10.47
C ARG A 71 10.02 -4.74 -11.00
N ILE A 72 11.22 -4.57 -10.45
CA ILE A 72 12.21 -3.59 -10.91
C ILE A 72 12.62 -3.89 -12.35
N ALA A 73 12.95 -5.14 -12.65
CA ALA A 73 13.33 -5.56 -13.99
C ALA A 73 12.23 -5.27 -15.03
N ALA A 74 10.97 -5.53 -14.69
CA ALA A 74 9.83 -5.22 -15.57
C ALA A 74 9.68 -3.70 -15.80
N LEU A 75 9.82 -2.88 -14.74
CA LEU A 75 9.74 -1.43 -14.86
C LEU A 75 10.89 -0.84 -15.70
N ARG A 76 12.10 -1.37 -15.56
CA ARG A 76 13.26 -0.94 -16.37
C ARG A 76 13.06 -1.10 -17.86
N LEU A 77 12.23 -2.02 -18.30
CA LEU A 77 11.93 -2.21 -19.72
C LEU A 77 11.03 -1.11 -20.31
N VAL A 78 10.33 -0.33 -19.45
CA VAL A 78 9.33 0.64 -19.91
C VAL A 78 9.51 2.06 -19.35
N VAL A 79 10.24 2.23 -18.26
CA VAL A 79 10.51 3.55 -17.67
C VAL A 79 11.71 4.18 -18.36
N PRO A 80 11.54 5.32 -19.06
CA PRO A 80 12.67 6.03 -19.67
C PRO A 80 13.68 6.49 -18.63
N ALA A 81 14.97 6.51 -18.97
CA ALA A 81 16.06 6.88 -18.06
C ALA A 81 15.96 8.32 -17.51
N ASP A 82 15.29 9.22 -18.23
CA ASP A 82 15.04 10.60 -17.81
C ASP A 82 13.77 10.78 -16.96
N CYS A 83 13.05 9.69 -16.69
CA CYS A 83 11.88 9.68 -15.84
C CYS A 83 12.23 9.28 -14.39
N VAL A 84 11.43 9.77 -13.46
CA VAL A 84 11.45 9.39 -12.05
C VAL A 84 10.13 8.71 -11.72
N VAL A 85 10.17 7.52 -11.14
CA VAL A 85 8.98 6.85 -10.60
C VAL A 85 8.58 7.57 -9.32
N VAL A 86 7.27 7.83 -9.16
CA VAL A 86 6.72 8.67 -8.10
C VAL A 86 5.48 8.07 -7.46
N ASP A 87 4.95 8.74 -6.44
CA ASP A 87 3.68 8.41 -5.77
C ASP A 87 3.65 6.96 -5.22
N GLY A 88 2.50 6.26 -5.33
CA GLY A 88 2.36 4.89 -4.82
C GLY A 88 3.34 3.89 -5.41
N HIS A 89 3.72 4.03 -6.68
CA HIS A 89 4.72 3.16 -7.29
C HIS A 89 6.12 3.35 -6.69
N ALA A 90 6.50 4.59 -6.36
CA ALA A 90 7.74 4.86 -5.65
C ALA A 90 7.72 4.29 -4.24
N GLY A 91 6.61 4.48 -3.50
CA GLY A 91 6.44 3.89 -2.18
C GLY A 91 6.59 2.37 -2.19
N TRP A 92 5.95 1.73 -3.14
CA TRP A 92 6.01 0.29 -3.33
C TRP A 92 7.44 -0.20 -3.66
N LEU A 93 8.17 0.48 -4.54
CA LEU A 93 9.56 0.15 -4.86
C LEU A 93 10.50 0.36 -3.65
N LEU A 94 10.18 1.27 -2.76
CA LEU A 94 10.93 1.54 -1.53
C LEU A 94 10.59 0.56 -0.39
N GLY A 95 9.61 -0.33 -0.59
CA GLY A 95 9.21 -1.35 0.38
C GLY A 95 7.87 -1.07 1.09
N ALA A 96 7.21 0.05 0.84
CA ALA A 96 5.87 0.34 1.35
C ALA A 96 4.81 -0.32 0.44
N GLU A 97 4.65 -1.63 0.56
CA GLU A 97 3.83 -2.45 -0.36
C GLU A 97 2.37 -1.99 -0.42
N MET A 98 1.82 -1.52 0.69
CA MET A 98 0.43 -1.08 0.78
C MET A 98 0.17 0.34 0.24
N THR A 99 1.16 0.99 -0.37
CA THR A 99 0.94 2.22 -1.16
C THR A 99 0.26 1.94 -2.50
N LEU A 100 0.24 0.68 -2.93
CA LEU A 100 -0.60 0.16 -4.01
C LEU A 100 -1.81 -0.58 -3.43
N ALA A 101 -2.89 -0.63 -4.20
CA ALA A 101 -4.06 -1.44 -3.82
C ALA A 101 -3.72 -2.94 -3.86
N PRO A 102 -4.43 -3.79 -3.09
CA PRO A 102 -4.22 -5.23 -3.12
C PRO A 102 -4.27 -5.79 -4.54
N GLY A 103 -3.24 -6.55 -4.91
CA GLY A 103 -3.10 -7.14 -6.25
C GLY A 103 -2.73 -6.17 -7.38
N GLU A 104 -2.65 -4.86 -7.14
CA GLU A 104 -2.32 -3.87 -8.17
C GLU A 104 -0.91 -4.07 -8.73
N HIS A 105 0.01 -4.60 -7.94
CA HIS A 105 1.36 -4.97 -8.38
C HIS A 105 1.39 -6.13 -9.38
N MET A 106 0.37 -6.98 -9.41
CA MET A 106 0.26 -8.10 -10.37
C MET A 106 -0.15 -7.63 -11.76
N SER A 107 -0.86 -6.52 -11.85
CA SER A 107 -1.27 -5.87 -13.10
C SER A 107 -1.07 -4.37 -12.95
N LEU A 108 0.19 -3.93 -13.05
CA LEU A 108 0.54 -2.53 -12.91
C LEU A 108 -0.24 -1.68 -13.90
N ARG A 109 -1.11 -0.83 -13.38
CA ARG A 109 -1.82 0.21 -14.12
C ARG A 109 -0.80 1.21 -14.67
N PRO A 110 -1.21 2.25 -15.40
CA PRO A 110 -0.26 3.24 -15.86
C PRO A 110 0.70 3.67 -14.75
N VAL A 111 1.98 3.39 -14.94
CA VAL A 111 3.02 3.68 -13.94
C VAL A 111 3.09 5.18 -13.71
N SER A 112 3.08 5.60 -12.45
CA SER A 112 3.28 7.00 -12.09
C SER A 112 4.76 7.36 -12.29
N MET A 113 5.10 7.98 -13.42
CA MET A 113 6.43 8.41 -13.75
C MET A 113 6.42 9.84 -14.31
N PHE A 114 7.30 10.69 -13.82
CA PHE A 114 7.34 12.08 -14.19
C PHE A 114 8.75 12.49 -14.60
N ARG A 115 8.83 13.43 -15.53
CA ARG A 115 10.07 14.12 -15.86
C ARG A 115 10.27 15.34 -14.95
N PRO A 116 11.52 15.75 -14.69
CA PRO A 116 11.79 17.05 -14.10
C PRO A 116 11.14 18.18 -14.92
N SER A 117 10.82 19.28 -14.26
CA SER A 117 10.22 20.46 -14.91
C SER A 117 11.06 20.93 -16.09
N GLY A 118 10.42 21.20 -17.23
CA GLY A 118 11.06 21.63 -18.48
C GLY A 118 11.44 20.50 -19.43
N ALA A 119 11.28 19.23 -19.05
CA ALA A 119 11.68 18.07 -19.87
C ALA A 119 10.52 17.46 -20.71
N GLY A 120 9.33 18.04 -20.66
CA GLY A 120 8.15 17.58 -21.40
C GLY A 120 7.48 16.32 -20.81
N ARG A 121 6.43 15.87 -21.47
CA ARG A 121 5.65 14.70 -21.03
C ARG A 121 6.09 13.42 -21.74
N VAL A 122 6.07 12.30 -21.02
CA VAL A 122 6.07 10.99 -21.69
C VAL A 122 4.68 10.76 -22.27
N ARG A 123 4.60 10.66 -23.59
CA ARG A 123 3.35 10.28 -24.29
C ARG A 123 3.33 8.77 -24.46
N ALA A 124 2.88 8.06 -23.45
CA ALA A 124 2.65 6.63 -23.53
C ALA A 124 1.39 6.29 -22.74
N ASP A 125 0.53 5.44 -23.28
CA ASP A 125 -0.64 4.88 -22.60
C ASP A 125 -0.24 4.09 -21.34
N LEU A 126 1.05 3.83 -21.15
CA LEU A 126 1.67 3.12 -20.05
C LEU A 126 1.95 4.01 -18.83
N ALA A 127 1.91 5.34 -19.04
CA ALA A 127 2.37 6.27 -18.03
C ALA A 127 1.26 7.20 -17.56
N ARG A 128 1.05 7.29 -16.28
CA ARG A 128 0.51 8.48 -15.66
C ARG A 128 1.65 9.47 -15.55
N SER A 129 1.77 10.37 -16.50
CA SER A 129 2.97 11.19 -16.69
C SER A 129 2.66 12.69 -16.77
N GLY A 130 3.68 13.46 -16.53
CA GLY A 130 3.71 14.91 -16.61
C GLY A 130 5.10 15.44 -16.27
N GLU A 131 5.16 16.73 -16.03
CA GLU A 131 6.31 17.37 -15.41
C GLU A 131 6.06 17.59 -13.92
N ARG A 132 7.12 17.45 -13.13
CA ARG A 132 7.06 17.68 -11.69
C ARG A 132 8.38 18.33 -11.22
N TRP A 133 8.30 19.21 -10.25
CA TRP A 133 9.50 19.71 -9.57
C TRP A 133 10.15 18.56 -8.78
N LEU A 134 11.30 18.11 -9.28
CA LEU A 134 12.06 16.96 -8.80
C LEU A 134 13.55 17.33 -8.73
N PRO A 135 13.97 18.15 -7.74
CA PRO A 135 15.38 18.43 -7.54
C PRO A 135 16.13 17.13 -7.16
N ASP A 136 17.43 17.05 -7.47
CA ASP A 136 18.22 15.83 -7.27
C ASP A 136 18.17 15.30 -5.85
N ARG A 137 18.12 16.18 -4.83
CA ARG A 137 17.95 15.75 -3.43
C ARG A 137 16.64 15.00 -3.13
N HIS A 138 15.67 15.06 -4.02
CA HIS A 138 14.39 14.35 -3.91
C HIS A 138 14.33 13.07 -4.75
N VAL A 139 15.44 12.71 -5.38
CA VAL A 139 15.53 11.52 -6.25
C VAL A 139 16.60 10.60 -5.69
N THR A 140 16.32 9.34 -5.70
CA THR A 140 17.24 8.24 -5.36
C THR A 140 17.17 7.18 -6.43
N GLU A 141 17.93 6.12 -6.28
CA GLU A 141 17.94 4.99 -7.20
C GLU A 141 17.55 3.69 -6.47
N VAL A 142 16.70 2.92 -7.12
CA VAL A 142 16.33 1.56 -6.68
C VAL A 142 16.51 0.61 -7.86
N GLY A 143 17.54 -0.21 -7.80
CA GLY A 143 17.83 -1.22 -8.84
C GLY A 143 18.00 -0.65 -10.25
N GLY A 144 18.60 0.52 -10.39
CA GLY A 144 18.80 1.21 -11.68
C GLY A 144 17.60 2.04 -12.15
N LEU A 145 16.54 2.17 -11.34
CA LEU A 145 15.41 3.06 -11.57
C LEU A 145 15.55 4.33 -10.75
N ARG A 146 15.36 5.48 -11.37
CA ARG A 146 15.22 6.75 -10.64
C ARG A 146 13.86 6.79 -9.96
N VAL A 147 13.84 7.02 -8.65
CA VAL A 147 12.66 6.96 -7.79
C VAL A 147 12.66 8.18 -6.86
N THR A 148 11.53 8.70 -6.45
CA THR A 148 11.51 9.71 -5.38
C THR A 148 12.01 9.13 -4.06
N THR A 149 12.79 9.92 -3.29
CA THR A 149 13.21 9.52 -1.93
C THR A 149 12.01 9.19 -1.05
N ALA A 150 12.21 8.45 0.03
CA ALA A 150 11.12 8.04 0.92
C ALA A 150 10.35 9.23 1.48
N VAL A 151 11.04 10.25 1.99
CA VAL A 151 10.39 11.46 2.52
C VAL A 151 9.67 12.24 1.42
N ARG A 152 10.25 12.32 0.21
CA ARG A 152 9.60 12.95 -0.93
C ARG A 152 8.33 12.21 -1.34
N THR A 153 8.37 10.90 -1.36
CA THR A 153 7.20 10.07 -1.65
C THR A 153 6.11 10.28 -0.61
N ALA A 154 6.47 10.38 0.68
CA ALA A 154 5.52 10.70 1.74
C ALA A 154 4.84 12.06 1.52
N TRP A 155 5.60 13.11 1.16
CA TRP A 155 5.02 14.42 0.84
C TRP A 155 4.08 14.35 -0.37
N ASP A 156 4.43 13.60 -1.39
CA ASP A 156 3.60 13.47 -2.59
C ASP A 156 2.31 12.68 -2.30
N LEU A 157 2.36 11.60 -1.52
CA LEU A 157 1.19 10.86 -1.06
C LEU A 157 0.32 11.66 -0.10
N GLY A 158 0.92 12.47 0.77
CA GLY A 158 0.21 13.38 1.68
C GLY A 158 -0.49 14.55 0.98
N ARG A 159 -0.09 14.88 -0.24
CA ARG A 159 -0.69 15.95 -1.05
C ARG A 159 -1.79 15.41 -1.97
N THR A 160 -2.84 14.85 -1.38
CA THR A 160 -4.04 14.41 -2.11
C THR A 160 -5.29 15.14 -1.63
N ARG A 161 -6.38 15.03 -2.39
CA ARG A 161 -7.67 15.64 -2.02
C ARG A 161 -8.24 15.04 -0.73
N TRP A 162 -7.97 13.76 -0.46
CA TRP A 162 -8.64 12.98 0.56
C TRP A 162 -7.73 12.78 1.77
N PRO A 163 -8.00 13.41 2.93
CA PRO A 163 -7.14 13.29 4.13
C PRO A 163 -6.91 11.85 4.57
N SER A 164 -7.93 10.99 4.47
CA SER A 164 -7.81 9.57 4.83
C SER A 164 -6.78 8.82 3.96
N ARG A 165 -6.80 9.04 2.65
CA ARG A 165 -5.79 8.47 1.74
C ARG A 165 -4.42 9.09 1.95
N ALA A 166 -4.38 10.39 2.23
CA ALA A 166 -3.13 11.10 2.52
C ALA A 166 -2.46 10.53 3.76
N LEU A 167 -3.21 10.39 4.86
CA LEU A 167 -2.68 9.85 6.11
C LEU A 167 -2.22 8.40 5.93
N ALA A 168 -3.03 7.55 5.31
CA ALA A 168 -2.66 6.17 5.05
C ALA A 168 -1.36 6.05 4.23
N GLY A 169 -1.19 6.86 3.17
CA GLY A 169 0.04 6.88 2.39
C GLY A 169 1.26 7.36 3.19
N VAL A 170 1.09 8.39 4.01
CA VAL A 170 2.18 8.93 4.85
C VAL A 170 2.56 7.94 5.95
N ASP A 171 1.59 7.29 6.60
CA ASP A 171 1.84 6.26 7.64
C ASP A 171 2.61 5.08 7.05
N GLN A 172 2.26 4.61 5.86
CA GLN A 172 2.99 3.54 5.18
C GLN A 172 4.43 3.93 4.85
N MET A 173 4.69 5.19 4.51
CA MET A 173 6.03 5.65 4.20
C MET A 173 6.89 5.84 5.46
N ILE A 174 6.36 6.43 6.52
CA ILE A 174 7.12 6.62 7.76
C ILE A 174 7.41 5.29 8.48
N ARG A 175 6.55 4.28 8.29
CA ARG A 175 6.77 2.91 8.78
C ARG A 175 8.07 2.28 8.26
N LEU A 176 8.57 2.70 7.09
CA LEU A 176 9.85 2.23 6.56
C LEU A 176 11.06 2.63 7.43
N GLY A 177 10.91 3.64 8.29
CA GLY A 177 12.02 4.13 9.12
C GLY A 177 13.14 4.85 8.35
N LEU A 178 12.89 5.25 7.09
CA LEU A 178 13.88 5.89 6.22
C LEU A 178 13.95 7.42 6.38
N PHE A 179 13.07 8.00 7.17
CA PHE A 179 13.05 9.41 7.56
C PHE A 179 12.25 9.58 8.87
N SER A 180 12.47 10.68 9.56
CA SER A 180 11.76 10.99 10.80
C SER A 180 10.48 11.81 10.54
N ARG A 181 9.57 11.83 11.53
CA ARG A 181 8.39 12.69 11.48
C ARG A 181 8.79 14.18 11.45
N ASP A 182 9.86 14.54 12.13
CA ASP A 182 10.34 15.93 12.15
C ASP A 182 10.85 16.36 10.78
N GLU A 183 11.57 15.49 10.04
CA GLU A 183 11.96 15.74 8.65
C GLU A 183 10.72 15.87 7.74
N LEU A 184 9.73 15.00 7.92
CA LEU A 184 8.48 15.09 7.17
C LEU A 184 7.83 16.45 7.38
N VAL A 185 7.63 16.87 8.63
CA VAL A 185 6.94 18.12 8.98
C VAL A 185 7.74 19.35 8.54
N ALA A 186 9.04 19.38 8.81
CA ALA A 186 9.92 20.48 8.42
C ALA A 186 9.94 20.73 6.90
N GLY A 187 9.83 19.66 6.11
CA GLY A 187 9.86 19.75 4.65
C GLY A 187 8.53 20.18 4.00
N ILE A 188 7.42 20.31 4.74
CA ILE A 188 6.11 20.63 4.15
C ILE A 188 6.10 22.00 3.48
N GLU A 189 6.76 22.98 4.06
CA GLU A 189 6.70 24.36 3.58
C GLU A 189 7.34 24.57 2.20
N GLN A 190 8.21 23.68 1.73
CA GLN A 190 8.72 23.71 0.36
C GLN A 190 7.63 23.54 -0.71
N PHE A 191 6.46 23.01 -0.32
CA PHE A 191 5.28 22.83 -1.19
C PHE A 191 4.25 23.95 -1.07
N ARG A 192 4.61 25.07 -0.42
CA ARG A 192 3.73 26.25 -0.29
C ARG A 192 3.19 26.67 -1.65
N GLY A 193 1.88 26.90 -1.72
CA GLY A 193 1.19 27.25 -2.97
C GLY A 193 0.92 26.07 -3.92
N GLN A 194 1.44 24.88 -3.64
CA GLN A 194 1.14 23.72 -4.45
C GLN A 194 -0.20 23.08 -4.07
N ARG A 195 -0.79 22.40 -5.04
CA ARG A 195 -2.08 21.73 -4.86
C ARG A 195 -2.05 20.74 -3.70
N TRP A 196 -3.07 20.79 -2.85
CA TRP A 196 -3.29 19.89 -1.70
C TRP A 196 -2.23 19.98 -0.59
N VAL A 197 -1.40 21.03 -0.55
CA VAL A 197 -0.46 21.22 0.57
C VAL A 197 -1.19 21.37 1.91
N THR A 198 -2.41 21.92 1.89
CA THR A 198 -3.26 22.02 3.10
C THR A 198 -3.57 20.67 3.70
N THR A 199 -3.85 19.67 2.88
CA THR A 199 -4.04 18.29 3.35
C THR A 199 -2.76 17.76 4.01
N LEU A 200 -1.61 17.92 3.36
CA LEU A 200 -0.32 17.49 3.92
C LEU A 200 0.00 18.19 5.25
N ARG A 201 -0.30 19.47 5.39
CA ARG A 201 -0.14 20.21 6.65
C ARG A 201 -0.97 19.64 7.80
N VAL A 202 -2.15 19.09 7.48
CA VAL A 202 -3.01 18.43 8.47
C VAL A 202 -2.50 17.03 8.80
N VAL A 203 -2.22 16.20 7.79
CA VAL A 203 -1.90 14.79 8.02
C VAL A 203 -0.43 14.55 8.39
N GLY A 204 0.50 15.39 7.95
CA GLY A 204 1.92 15.22 8.23
C GLY A 204 2.25 15.15 9.73
N PRO A 205 1.76 16.09 10.57
CA PRO A 205 1.94 16.01 12.03
C PRO A 205 1.27 14.80 12.69
N LEU A 206 0.26 14.21 12.03
CA LEU A 206 -0.46 13.02 12.51
C LEU A 206 0.20 11.71 12.08
N ALA A 207 1.26 11.76 11.29
CA ALA A 207 1.94 10.57 10.79
C ALA A 207 2.41 9.64 11.91
N ASP A 208 2.09 8.36 11.77
CA ASP A 208 2.44 7.33 12.76
C ASP A 208 2.73 5.99 12.08
N GLY A 209 3.99 5.60 12.05
CA GLY A 209 4.45 4.37 11.41
C GLY A 209 4.04 3.09 12.13
N ARG A 210 3.38 3.16 13.28
CA ARG A 210 2.83 1.99 13.97
C ARG A 210 1.61 1.41 13.27
N ALA A 211 0.81 2.23 12.55
CA ALA A 211 -0.31 1.71 11.77
C ALA A 211 0.17 0.66 10.75
N GLU A 212 -0.35 -0.54 10.82
CA GLU A 212 0.13 -1.68 10.03
C GLU A 212 -0.58 -1.77 8.66
N SER A 213 -1.74 -1.13 8.53
CA SER A 213 -2.51 -1.14 7.29
C SER A 213 -3.14 0.22 6.97
N PRO A 214 -3.43 0.49 5.68
CA PRO A 214 -4.19 1.69 5.29
C PRO A 214 -5.55 1.83 5.96
N PRO A 215 -6.37 0.77 6.14
CA PRO A 215 -7.62 0.87 6.87
C PRO A 215 -7.46 1.30 8.34
N GLU A 216 -6.41 0.84 9.04
CA GLU A 216 -6.12 1.29 10.41
C GLU A 216 -5.83 2.79 10.45
N SER A 217 -5.04 3.31 9.51
CA SER A 217 -4.77 4.75 9.39
C SER A 217 -6.04 5.55 9.14
N VAL A 218 -6.95 5.04 8.31
CA VAL A 218 -8.26 5.66 8.04
C VAL A 218 -9.13 5.65 9.30
N LEU A 219 -9.23 4.51 9.98
CA LEU A 219 -9.99 4.37 11.23
C LEU A 219 -9.44 5.30 12.32
N ARG A 220 -8.11 5.42 12.43
CA ARG A 220 -7.45 6.35 13.34
C ARG A 220 -7.83 7.80 13.06
N LEU A 221 -7.89 8.20 11.80
CA LEU A 221 -8.33 9.54 11.43
C LEU A 221 -9.81 9.77 11.80
N LEU A 222 -10.69 8.81 11.53
CA LEU A 222 -12.10 8.88 11.90
C LEU A 222 -12.29 8.98 13.43
N CYS A 223 -11.51 8.24 14.21
CA CYS A 223 -11.52 8.37 15.67
C CYS A 223 -11.11 9.79 16.10
N LEU A 224 -10.04 10.35 15.52
CA LEU A 224 -9.57 11.69 15.82
C LEU A 224 -10.61 12.76 15.46
N GLU A 225 -11.24 12.67 14.28
CA GLU A 225 -12.31 13.57 13.83
C GLU A 225 -13.54 13.53 14.75
N ASN A 226 -13.78 12.40 15.42
CA ASN A 226 -14.83 12.23 16.43
C ASN A 226 -14.34 12.53 17.86
N LEU A 227 -13.26 13.28 18.02
CA LEU A 227 -12.68 13.68 19.30
C LEU A 227 -12.36 12.49 20.21
N PHE A 228 -11.92 11.40 19.63
CA PHE A 228 -11.54 10.18 20.31
C PHE A 228 -10.15 9.69 19.82
N PRO A 229 -9.07 10.44 20.12
CA PRO A 229 -7.74 10.06 19.69
C PRO A 229 -7.34 8.71 20.28
N MET A 230 -6.91 7.79 19.43
CA MET A 230 -6.45 6.46 19.80
C MET A 230 -5.02 6.23 19.32
N THR A 231 -4.28 5.47 20.12
CA THR A 231 -2.90 5.08 19.82
C THR A 231 -2.88 3.80 19.00
N PRO A 232 -2.16 3.76 17.87
CA PRO A 232 -2.05 2.55 17.07
C PRO A 232 -1.19 1.49 17.75
N GLN A 233 -1.52 0.22 17.49
CA GLN A 233 -0.79 -0.98 17.92
C GLN A 233 -0.51 -1.02 19.42
N THR A 234 -1.53 -0.70 20.20
CA THR A 234 -1.44 -0.67 21.67
C THR A 234 -1.41 -2.07 22.25
N VAL A 235 -0.40 -2.36 23.06
CA VAL A 235 -0.25 -3.66 23.74
C VAL A 235 -0.98 -3.63 25.07
N VAL A 236 -1.81 -4.64 25.29
CA VAL A 236 -2.54 -4.86 26.56
C VAL A 236 -1.75 -5.88 27.38
N TRP A 237 -1.47 -5.53 28.63
CA TRP A 237 -0.73 -6.34 29.56
C TRP A 237 -1.60 -6.73 30.78
N ASP A 238 -1.31 -7.90 31.37
CA ASP A 238 -1.82 -8.35 32.67
C ASP A 238 -0.60 -8.62 33.58
N GLY A 239 -0.22 -7.62 34.35
CA GLY A 239 1.10 -7.60 34.96
C GLY A 239 2.20 -7.62 33.88
N ASP A 240 3.06 -8.64 33.95
CA ASP A 240 4.13 -8.84 32.94
C ASP A 240 3.70 -9.77 31.78
N ARG A 241 2.46 -10.26 31.79
CA ARG A 241 1.94 -11.17 30.78
C ARG A 241 1.35 -10.38 29.61
N PHE A 242 1.86 -10.64 28.40
CA PHE A 242 1.23 -10.15 27.17
C PHE A 242 -0.19 -10.76 27.03
N VAL A 243 -1.18 -9.93 26.78
CA VAL A 243 -2.59 -10.33 26.60
C VAL A 243 -3.00 -10.19 25.15
N ALA A 244 -2.90 -8.98 24.61
CA ALA A 244 -3.32 -8.68 23.25
C ALA A 244 -2.58 -7.45 22.72
N ARG A 245 -2.61 -7.26 21.39
CA ARG A 245 -2.23 -6.04 20.71
C ARG A 245 -3.44 -5.56 19.91
N LEU A 246 -3.93 -4.38 20.23
CA LEU A 246 -5.10 -3.77 19.61
C LEU A 246 -4.66 -2.82 18.50
N ASP A 247 -5.34 -2.83 17.36
CA ASP A 247 -5.02 -1.96 16.22
C ASP A 247 -5.01 -0.49 16.64
N LEU A 248 -6.01 -0.08 17.40
CA LEU A 248 -6.11 1.25 18.02
C LEU A 248 -6.66 1.12 19.44
N ALA A 249 -6.09 1.85 20.40
CA ALA A 249 -6.68 1.93 21.72
C ALA A 249 -6.46 3.28 22.41
N ASP A 250 -7.38 3.59 23.32
CA ASP A 250 -7.23 4.56 24.39
C ASP A 250 -7.09 3.78 25.71
N GLU A 251 -5.86 3.70 26.23
CA GLU A 251 -5.56 2.98 27.48
C GLU A 251 -6.27 3.59 28.70
N HIS A 252 -6.44 4.90 28.68
CA HIS A 252 -7.04 5.66 29.76
C HIS A 252 -8.54 5.35 29.93
N LEU A 253 -9.24 5.23 28.80
CA LEU A 253 -10.64 4.87 28.75
C LEU A 253 -10.85 3.37 28.63
N ARG A 254 -9.77 2.59 28.45
CA ARG A 254 -9.81 1.16 28.14
C ARG A 254 -10.77 0.86 26.98
N ALA A 255 -10.57 1.58 25.91
CA ALA A 255 -11.33 1.42 24.67
C ALA A 255 -10.41 0.94 23.56
N GLY A 256 -10.88 0.01 22.75
CA GLY A 256 -10.19 -0.53 21.58
C GLY A 256 -11.05 -0.46 20.34
N ALA A 257 -10.44 -0.15 19.20
CA ALA A 257 -11.04 -0.22 17.87
C ALA A 257 -10.16 -1.09 16.99
N GLU A 258 -10.72 -2.12 16.40
CA GLU A 258 -10.02 -3.05 15.52
C GLU A 258 -10.62 -3.04 14.13
N TYR A 259 -9.78 -3.02 13.12
CA TYR A 259 -10.22 -3.19 11.74
C TYR A 259 -10.34 -4.67 11.40
N ASP A 260 -11.54 -5.13 11.15
CA ASP A 260 -11.83 -6.50 10.74
C ASP A 260 -11.82 -6.57 9.21
N GLY A 261 -10.62 -6.77 8.65
CA GLY A 261 -10.45 -7.07 7.24
C GLY A 261 -10.99 -8.47 6.97
N VAL A 262 -12.01 -8.58 6.13
CA VAL A 262 -12.44 -9.88 5.62
C VAL A 262 -11.31 -10.41 4.74
N GLU A 263 -10.32 -11.06 5.34
CA GLU A 263 -9.38 -11.88 4.60
C GLU A 263 -10.12 -13.12 4.12
N TRP A 264 -10.28 -13.23 2.81
CA TRP A 264 -10.89 -14.37 2.12
C TRP A 264 -10.18 -15.71 2.42
N HIS A 265 -9.14 -15.68 3.26
CA HIS A 265 -8.28 -16.83 3.59
C HIS A 265 -8.07 -17.05 5.09
N SER A 266 -8.80 -16.37 6.00
CA SER A 266 -8.68 -16.68 7.42
C SER A 266 -9.27 -18.06 7.70
N THR A 267 -8.42 -18.98 8.19
CA THR A 267 -8.87 -20.32 8.60
C THR A 267 -9.77 -20.22 9.84
N PRO A 268 -10.65 -21.21 10.08
CA PRO A 268 -11.47 -21.26 11.30
C PRO A 268 -10.62 -21.10 12.58
N ASP A 269 -9.40 -21.63 12.59
CA ASP A 269 -8.46 -21.56 13.72
C ASP A 269 -7.94 -20.13 13.93
N GLN A 270 -7.61 -19.41 12.87
CA GLN A 270 -7.22 -17.99 12.96
C GLN A 270 -8.35 -17.12 13.50
N GLN A 271 -9.58 -17.34 13.03
CA GLN A 271 -10.76 -16.64 13.54
C GLN A 271 -11.06 -16.97 15.01
N ALA A 272 -10.79 -18.22 15.45
CA ALA A 272 -10.95 -18.62 16.84
C ALA A 272 -9.91 -17.91 17.72
N HIS A 273 -8.66 -17.88 17.29
CA HIS A 273 -7.58 -17.20 18.00
C HIS A 273 -7.81 -15.67 18.13
N ASP A 274 -8.29 -15.01 17.08
CA ASP A 274 -8.64 -13.60 17.14
C ASP A 274 -9.80 -13.31 18.11
N ARG A 275 -10.80 -14.20 18.14
CA ARG A 275 -11.90 -14.08 19.12
C ARG A 275 -11.42 -14.26 20.55
N GLU A 276 -10.52 -15.20 20.79
CA GLU A 276 -9.93 -15.44 22.13
C GLU A 276 -9.11 -14.24 22.57
N ARG A 277 -8.23 -13.72 21.72
CA ARG A 277 -7.44 -12.51 21.97
C ARG A 277 -8.31 -11.30 22.34
N ARG A 278 -9.40 -11.09 21.59
CA ARG A 278 -10.37 -10.02 21.89
C ARG A 278 -11.10 -10.27 23.22
N ALA A 279 -11.42 -11.52 23.55
CA ALA A 279 -12.05 -11.89 24.83
C ALA A 279 -11.09 -11.60 25.99
N ASP A 280 -9.83 -11.95 25.86
CA ASP A 280 -8.82 -11.70 26.89
C ASP A 280 -8.62 -10.20 27.15
N ALA A 281 -8.56 -9.38 26.11
CA ALA A 281 -8.48 -7.93 26.27
C ALA A 281 -9.76 -7.37 26.95
N ARG A 282 -10.94 -7.93 26.66
CA ARG A 282 -12.18 -7.56 27.36
C ARG A 282 -12.14 -7.94 28.84
N ASN A 283 -11.52 -9.07 29.21
CA ASN A 283 -11.31 -9.48 30.59
C ASN A 283 -10.40 -8.49 31.34
N GLN A 284 -9.48 -7.83 30.63
CA GLN A 284 -8.69 -6.69 31.16
C GLN A 284 -9.49 -5.38 31.22
N GLY A 285 -10.78 -5.44 30.92
CA GLY A 285 -11.71 -4.31 31.04
C GLY A 285 -11.77 -3.39 29.82
N TYR A 286 -11.20 -3.78 28.70
CA TYR A 286 -11.34 -3.03 27.45
C TYR A 286 -12.74 -3.20 26.85
N LEU A 287 -13.30 -2.11 26.34
CA LEU A 287 -14.41 -2.13 25.39
C LEU A 287 -13.82 -2.19 24.00
N ILE A 288 -14.08 -3.24 23.24
CA ILE A 288 -13.53 -3.41 21.90
C ILE A 288 -14.67 -3.42 20.90
N GLU A 289 -14.60 -2.51 19.93
CA GLU A 289 -15.48 -2.43 18.76
C GLU A 289 -14.71 -2.86 17.51
N ALA A 290 -15.32 -3.71 16.69
CA ALA A 290 -14.77 -4.14 15.40
C ALA A 290 -15.39 -3.32 14.26
N PHE A 291 -14.54 -2.89 13.33
CA PHE A 291 -14.88 -2.08 12.17
C PHE A 291 -14.57 -2.82 10.89
N THR A 292 -15.56 -2.96 10.03
CA THR A 292 -15.42 -3.62 8.74
C THR A 292 -15.07 -2.62 7.63
N LYS A 293 -14.76 -3.14 6.45
CA LYS A 293 -14.58 -2.34 5.24
C LYS A 293 -15.77 -1.43 4.97
N ASP A 294 -16.99 -1.93 5.18
CA ASP A 294 -18.21 -1.16 4.93
C ASP A 294 -18.39 -0.04 5.96
N ASP A 295 -17.93 -0.22 7.20
CA ASP A 295 -17.92 0.86 8.18
C ASP A 295 -16.95 1.97 7.80
N VAL A 296 -15.72 1.60 7.44
CA VAL A 296 -14.59 2.54 7.26
C VAL A 296 -14.65 3.27 5.91
N PHE A 297 -15.09 2.58 4.85
CA PHE A 297 -15.06 3.10 3.47
C PHE A 297 -16.44 3.38 2.88
N ALA A 298 -17.54 3.24 3.65
CA ALA A 298 -18.86 3.63 3.19
C ALA A 298 -18.91 5.10 2.80
N ALA A 299 -19.74 5.43 1.82
CA ALA A 299 -19.97 6.80 1.41
C ALA A 299 -20.44 7.63 2.63
N ALA A 300 -19.61 8.59 3.06
CA ALA A 300 -19.79 9.47 4.21
C ALA A 300 -19.38 8.91 5.59
N GLY A 301 -18.76 7.72 5.71
CA GLY A 301 -18.20 7.21 6.99
C GLY A 301 -19.20 7.01 8.13
N ARG A 302 -20.50 7.11 7.85
CA ARG A 302 -21.56 7.14 8.89
C ARG A 302 -21.60 5.88 9.75
N GLY A 303 -21.27 4.71 9.20
CA GLY A 303 -21.24 3.48 9.98
C GLY A 303 -20.13 3.47 11.04
N ALA A 304 -18.95 3.91 10.67
CA ALA A 304 -17.84 4.04 11.61
C ALA A 304 -18.08 5.14 12.65
N GLU A 305 -18.62 6.30 12.24
CA GLU A 305 -18.89 7.43 13.12
C GLU A 305 -19.85 7.03 14.27
N GLU A 306 -20.95 6.39 13.96
CA GLU A 306 -21.92 5.93 14.98
C GLU A 306 -21.29 4.95 15.98
N LYS A 307 -20.47 4.00 15.48
CA LYS A 307 -19.74 3.04 16.32
C LYS A 307 -18.72 3.75 17.21
N ILE A 308 -17.93 4.68 16.66
CA ILE A 308 -16.92 5.45 17.39
C ILE A 308 -17.57 6.28 18.50
N VAL A 309 -18.62 7.03 18.21
CA VAL A 309 -19.35 7.85 19.17
C VAL A 309 -19.97 6.98 20.28
N ARG A 310 -20.54 5.84 19.94
CA ARG A 310 -21.06 4.87 20.89
C ARG A 310 -19.97 4.33 21.82
N LEU A 311 -18.86 3.86 21.25
CA LEU A 311 -17.70 3.33 22.00
C LEU A 311 -17.16 4.38 22.96
N ARG A 312 -16.91 5.59 22.49
CA ARG A 312 -16.45 6.72 23.29
C ARG A 312 -17.39 7.01 24.48
N ARG A 313 -18.70 7.12 24.22
CA ARG A 313 -19.70 7.38 25.26
C ARG A 313 -19.73 6.29 26.32
N GLN A 314 -19.71 5.02 25.91
CA GLN A 314 -19.71 3.88 26.84
C GLN A 314 -18.43 3.84 27.68
N SER A 315 -17.27 4.12 27.09
CA SER A 315 -15.99 4.14 27.78
C SER A 315 -15.91 5.26 28.81
N LEU A 316 -16.41 6.45 28.49
CA LEU A 316 -16.51 7.58 29.43
C LEU A 316 -17.46 7.27 30.60
N ALA A 317 -18.61 6.67 30.34
CA ALA A 317 -19.57 6.28 31.39
C ALA A 317 -18.95 5.26 32.36
N ARG A 318 -18.27 4.23 31.87
CA ARG A 318 -17.56 3.24 32.69
C ARG A 318 -16.46 3.86 33.54
N ARG A 319 -15.73 4.83 33.02
CA ARG A 319 -14.70 5.55 33.78
C ARG A 319 -15.31 6.38 34.91
N GLY A 320 -16.38 7.11 34.63
CA GLY A 320 -17.10 7.88 35.66
C GLY A 320 -17.55 6.99 36.83
N THR A 321 -18.10 5.82 36.54
CA THR A 321 -18.50 4.84 37.58
C THR A 321 -17.29 4.31 38.38
N ARG A 322 -16.15 4.08 37.77
CA ARG A 322 -14.93 3.61 38.47
C ARG A 322 -14.27 4.65 39.34
N LEU A 323 -14.42 5.95 39.04
CA LEU A 323 -13.89 7.04 39.87
C LEU A 323 -14.81 7.38 41.05
N SER A 324 -16.04 6.89 41.04
CA SER A 324 -17.06 7.10 42.07
C SER A 324 -17.19 5.91 43.05
N ALA A 325 -16.47 4.82 42.79
CA ALA A 325 -16.41 3.61 43.62
C ALA A 325 -15.04 3.50 44.30
#